data_1d1fb4e832a07f07bc91a3b32ef2181c
#
_entry.id   1d1fb4e832a07f07bc91a3b32ef2181c
#
_cell.length_a   1.000
_cell.length_b   1.000
_cell.length_c   1.000
_cell.angle_alpha   90.00
_cell.angle_beta   90.00
_cell.angle_gamma   90.00
#
_symmetry.space_group_name_H-M   'P 1'
#
loop_
_entity.id
_entity.type
_entity.pdbx_description
1 polymer ?
#
loop_
_entity_poly.entity_id
_entity_poly.type
_entity_poly.pdbx_seq_one_letter_code
_entity_poly.pdbx_strand_id
1 'polypeptide(L)'
;MRYLLIWLLIDAGSMRVDHPPHQEIVQAASVYWEGEELVRSLSIAWCESYHTITAYNGEDHGAWQINEHYWKDVFDHRTWSRRYTAEASATMAHHVWKAGGWKWW
;
A
#
# COMPACT_ATOMS: atom_id res chain seq x y z
N MET A 1 13.11 -8.91 0.09
CA MET A 1 13.40 -9.68 -1.06
C MET A 1 12.38 -10.70 -1.34
N ARG A 2 11.88 -11.39 -0.38
CA ARG A 2 10.88 -12.36 -0.69
C ARG A 2 9.60 -11.70 -1.19
N TYR A 3 9.29 -10.49 -0.77
CA TYR A 3 8.11 -9.83 -1.29
C TYR A 3 8.31 -9.44 -2.74
N LEU A 4 9.51 -9.03 -3.07
CA LEU A 4 9.84 -8.69 -4.42
C LEU A 4 9.70 -9.91 -5.32
N LEU A 5 10.11 -11.06 -4.84
CA LEU A 5 10.01 -12.28 -5.62
C LEU A 5 8.56 -12.66 -5.87
N ILE A 6 7.72 -12.54 -4.87
CA ILE A 6 6.31 -12.84 -5.02
C ILE A 6 5.69 -11.93 -6.05
N TRP A 7 6.04 -10.66 -6.00
CA TRP A 7 5.52 -9.68 -6.93
C TRP A 7 5.92 -10.01 -8.36
N LEU A 8 7.17 -10.40 -8.55
CA LEU A 8 7.63 -10.73 -9.88
C LEU A 8 6.94 -11.98 -10.43
N LEU A 9 6.65 -12.93 -9.57
CA LEU A 9 5.94 -14.12 -10.00
C LEU A 9 4.53 -13.80 -10.46
N ILE A 10 3.84 -12.93 -9.74
CA ILE A 10 2.51 -12.53 -10.11
C ILE A 10 2.56 -11.79 -11.44
N ASP A 11 3.52 -10.90 -11.58
CA ASP A 11 3.62 -10.09 -12.75
C ASP A 11 3.99 -10.90 -13.98
N ALA A 12 4.86 -11.85 -13.80
CA ALA A 12 5.26 -12.66 -14.91
C ALA A 12 4.30 -13.80 -15.11
N GLY A 13 3.49 -14.06 -14.19
CA GLY A 13 2.72 -15.14 -14.26
C GLY A 13 1.57 -15.06 -14.91
N SER A 14 1.22 -15.91 -15.22
CA SER A 14 0.11 -15.99 -15.84
C SER A 14 -0.96 -15.59 -15.01
N MET A 15 -0.77 -15.28 -13.92
CA MET A 15 -1.78 -14.99 -13.19
C MET A 15 -2.26 -13.72 -13.24
N ARG A 16 -1.72 -13.05 -13.72
CA ARG A 16 -2.05 -11.82 -13.75
C ARG A 16 -3.23 -11.47 -13.98
N VAL A 17 -3.48 -11.84 -14.43
CA VAL A 17 -4.60 -11.67 -14.80
C VAL A 17 -5.29 -10.58 -14.45
N ASP A 18 -5.37 -9.96 -14.24
CA ASP A 18 -6.26 -9.06 -14.07
C ASP A 18 -6.66 -8.87 -12.74
N HIS A 19 -6.12 -8.21 -12.00
CA HIS A 19 -6.50 -7.81 -10.71
C HIS A 19 -6.74 -6.32 -10.72
N PRO A 20 -7.91 -5.86 -11.04
CA PRO A 20 -8.18 -4.43 -11.07
C PRO A 20 -7.72 -3.70 -9.81
N PRO A 21 -7.94 -4.25 -8.60
CA PRO A 21 -7.43 -3.59 -7.41
C PRO A 21 -5.93 -3.45 -7.45
N HIS A 22 -5.29 -4.41 -8.10
CA HIS A 22 -3.87 -4.38 -8.26
C HIS A 22 -3.43 -3.19 -9.09
N GLN A 23 -4.11 -2.92 -10.20
CA GLN A 23 -3.75 -1.79 -11.05
C GLN A 23 -3.96 -0.47 -10.35
N GLU A 24 -5.03 -0.33 -9.59
CA GLU A 24 -5.26 0.89 -8.84
C GLU A 24 -4.15 1.16 -7.85
N ILE A 25 -3.68 0.11 -7.18
CA ILE A 25 -2.61 0.25 -6.21
C ILE A 25 -1.32 0.64 -6.90
N VAL A 26 -1.00 0.04 -8.04
CA VAL A 26 0.20 0.38 -8.79
C VAL A 26 0.17 1.85 -9.22
N GLN A 27 -0.97 2.30 -9.73
CA GLN A 27 -1.09 3.68 -10.18
C GLN A 27 -0.93 4.66 -9.02
N ALA A 28 -1.57 4.37 -7.90
CA ALA A 28 -1.50 5.25 -6.74
C ALA A 28 -0.09 5.28 -6.17
N ALA A 29 0.56 4.14 -6.06
CA ALA A 29 1.91 4.08 -5.52
C ALA A 29 2.92 4.77 -6.41
N SER A 30 2.73 4.72 -7.73
CA SER A 30 3.68 5.29 -8.66
C SER A 30 3.71 6.82 -8.61
N VAL A 31 2.75 7.44 -7.96
CA VAL A 31 2.77 8.89 -7.75
C VAL A 31 3.89 9.24 -6.76
N TYR A 32 4.18 8.35 -5.82
CA TYR A 32 5.12 8.65 -4.74
C TYR A 32 6.44 7.92 -4.82
N TRP A 33 6.48 6.75 -5.44
CA TRP A 33 7.69 5.94 -5.48
C TRP A 33 8.01 5.52 -6.91
N GLU A 34 9.29 5.28 -7.17
CA GLU A 34 9.72 4.77 -8.45
C GLU A 34 10.83 3.76 -8.24
N GLY A 35 11.15 2.99 -9.24
CA GLY A 35 12.25 2.02 -9.20
C GLY A 35 12.08 0.99 -8.09
N GLU A 36 13.15 0.74 -7.39
CA GLU A 36 13.14 -0.26 -6.32
C GLU A 36 12.18 0.09 -5.20
N GLU A 37 12.03 1.36 -4.91
CA GLU A 37 11.11 1.76 -3.84
C GLU A 37 9.65 1.50 -4.23
N LEU A 38 9.33 1.69 -5.50
CA LEU A 38 7.99 1.35 -5.95
C LEU A 38 7.74 -0.14 -5.82
N VAL A 39 8.69 -0.96 -6.24
CA VAL A 39 8.55 -2.41 -6.13
C VAL A 39 8.41 -2.81 -4.65
N ARG A 40 9.19 -2.21 -3.78
CA ARG A 40 9.13 -2.51 -2.36
C ARG A 40 7.76 -2.12 -1.78
N SER A 41 7.28 -0.95 -2.15
CA SER A 41 5.98 -0.47 -1.70
C SER A 41 4.87 -1.43 -2.11
N LEU A 42 4.90 -1.86 -3.37
CA LEU A 42 3.88 -2.77 -3.88
C LEU A 42 3.96 -4.15 -3.22
N SER A 43 5.16 -4.60 -2.93
CA SER A 43 5.37 -5.87 -2.25
C SER A 43 4.84 -5.84 -0.83
N ILE A 44 5.03 -4.73 -0.15
CA ILE A 44 4.52 -4.54 1.21
C ILE A 44 3.00 -4.54 1.19
N ALA A 45 2.38 -3.80 0.28
CA ALA A 45 0.93 -3.77 0.18
C ALA A 45 0.36 -5.16 -0.14
N TRP A 46 1.08 -5.93 -0.93
CA TRP A 46 0.67 -7.31 -1.21
C TRP A 46 0.70 -8.15 0.06
N CYS A 47 1.77 -8.06 0.84
CA CYS A 47 1.86 -8.82 2.06
C CYS A 47 0.89 -8.36 3.13
N GLU A 48 0.61 -7.08 3.17
CA GLU A 48 -0.28 -6.54 4.19
C GLU A 48 -1.75 -6.81 3.88
N SER A 49 -2.16 -6.76 2.64
CA SER A 49 -3.57 -6.80 2.32
C SER A 49 -3.92 -7.51 1.01
N TYR A 50 -2.96 -8.08 0.32
CA TYR A 50 -3.14 -8.61 -1.03
C TYR A 50 -3.67 -7.51 -1.96
N HIS A 51 -3.19 -6.29 -1.79
CA HIS A 51 -3.62 -5.11 -2.54
C HIS A 51 -5.12 -4.82 -2.39
N THR A 52 -5.68 -5.11 -1.22
CA THR A 52 -7.10 -4.90 -0.99
C THR A 52 -7.31 -3.53 -0.35
N ILE A 53 -7.93 -2.62 -1.09
CA ILE A 53 -8.07 -1.24 -0.61
C ILE A 53 -9.03 -1.13 0.58
N THR A 54 -9.90 -2.11 0.78
CA THR A 54 -10.85 -2.08 1.88
C THR A 54 -10.44 -2.94 3.06
N ALA A 55 -9.19 -3.39 3.09
CA ALA A 55 -8.74 -4.27 4.18
C ALA A 55 -8.77 -3.57 5.52
N TYR A 56 -9.23 -4.28 6.54
CA TYR A 56 -9.32 -3.74 7.88
C TYR A 56 -9.24 -4.92 8.86
N ASN A 57 -8.35 -4.82 9.83
CA ASN A 57 -8.16 -5.88 10.81
C ASN A 57 -8.50 -5.45 12.24
N GLY A 58 -9.17 -4.32 12.41
CA GLY A 58 -9.51 -3.81 13.73
C GLY A 58 -8.59 -2.67 14.18
N GLU A 59 -7.43 -2.54 13.59
CA GLU A 59 -6.49 -1.48 13.92
C GLU A 59 -5.86 -0.88 12.69
N ASP A 60 -5.64 -1.65 11.64
CA ASP A 60 -4.93 -1.19 10.46
C ASP A 60 -5.87 -1.13 9.27
N HIS A 61 -5.70 -0.13 8.44
CA HIS A 61 -6.65 0.19 7.38
C HIS A 61 -5.99 0.28 6.01
N GLY A 62 -6.68 -0.25 5.02
CA GLY A 62 -6.35 -0.05 3.61
C GLY A 62 -5.25 -0.94 3.08
N ALA A 63 -4.84 -0.65 1.86
CA ALA A 63 -3.90 -1.52 1.16
C ALA A 63 -2.56 -1.63 1.87
N TRP A 64 -2.08 -0.57 2.50
CA TRP A 64 -0.80 -0.58 3.21
C TRP A 64 -0.98 -0.76 4.71
N GLN A 65 -2.20 -1.02 5.18
CA GLN A 65 -2.50 -1.29 6.59
C GLN A 65 -1.95 -0.19 7.53
N ILE A 66 -2.47 1.00 7.37
CA ILE A 66 -2.08 2.15 8.18
C ILE A 66 -2.72 2.04 9.56
N ASN A 67 -1.91 2.03 10.60
CA ASN A 67 -2.38 1.84 11.95
C ASN A 67 -3.12 3.06 12.48
N GLU A 68 -4.34 2.86 12.93
CA GLU A 68 -5.20 3.93 13.38
C GLU A 68 -4.66 4.61 14.63
N HIS A 69 -4.19 3.83 15.57
CA HIS A 69 -3.72 4.35 16.84
C HIS A 69 -2.57 5.35 16.67
N TYR A 70 -1.62 5.02 15.79
CA TYR A 70 -0.45 5.86 15.64
C TYR A 70 -0.61 6.98 14.62
N TRP A 71 -1.47 6.79 13.63
CA TRP A 71 -1.44 7.69 12.48
C TRP A 71 -2.71 8.48 12.22
N LYS A 72 -3.85 8.10 12.80
CA LYS A 72 -5.12 8.76 12.51
C LYS A 72 -5.05 10.27 12.69
N ASP A 73 -4.50 10.71 13.80
CA ASP A 73 -4.49 12.13 14.10
C ASP A 73 -3.37 12.91 13.40
N VAL A 74 -2.51 12.21 12.68
CA VAL A 74 -1.46 12.85 11.92
C VAL A 74 -2.02 13.39 10.60
N PHE A 75 -3.07 12.76 10.07
CA PHE A 75 -3.64 13.13 8.79
C PHE A 75 -4.87 14.01 8.99
N ASP A 76 -5.16 14.87 8.00
CA ASP A 76 -6.37 15.66 8.08
C ASP A 76 -7.59 14.74 7.94
N HIS A 77 -8.74 15.29 8.35
CA HIS A 77 -9.97 14.52 8.36
C HIS A 77 -10.34 14.01 6.96
N ARG A 78 -10.10 14.80 5.95
CA ARG A 78 -10.47 14.43 4.58
C ARG A 78 -9.65 13.23 4.11
N THR A 79 -8.34 13.24 4.35
CA THR A 79 -7.48 12.14 3.97
C THR A 79 -7.87 10.88 4.74
N TRP A 80 -8.05 11.00 6.04
CA TRP A 80 -8.39 9.83 6.85
C TRP A 80 -9.75 9.25 6.46
N SER A 81 -10.72 10.10 6.15
CA SER A 81 -12.05 9.60 5.79
C SER A 81 -12.04 8.84 4.47
N ARG A 82 -11.02 9.04 3.65
CA ARG A 82 -10.88 8.36 2.37
C ARG A 82 -9.87 7.23 2.42
N ARG A 83 -9.55 6.73 3.59
CA ARG A 83 -8.48 5.75 3.78
C ARG A 83 -8.67 4.44 3.04
N TYR A 84 -9.87 4.15 2.59
CA TYR A 84 -10.13 2.96 1.81
C TYR A 84 -10.13 3.24 0.29
N THR A 85 -9.51 4.32 -0.13
CA THR A 85 -9.23 4.54 -1.54
C THR A 85 -7.74 4.29 -1.78
N ALA A 86 -7.39 3.93 -3.00
CA ALA A 86 -5.99 3.69 -3.32
C ALA A 86 -5.17 4.95 -3.14
N GLU A 87 -5.72 6.10 -3.57
CA GLU A 87 -4.99 7.36 -3.52
C GLU A 87 -4.68 7.78 -2.09
N ALA A 88 -5.68 7.79 -1.22
CA ALA A 88 -5.44 8.24 0.15
C ALA A 88 -4.56 7.24 0.89
N SER A 89 -4.75 5.95 0.64
CA SER A 89 -3.90 4.93 1.27
C SER A 89 -2.45 5.11 0.86
N ALA A 90 -2.17 5.36 -0.42
CA ALA A 90 -0.80 5.60 -0.88
C ALA A 90 -0.22 6.88 -0.28
N THR A 91 -1.03 7.94 -0.21
CA THR A 91 -0.60 9.20 0.39
C THR A 91 -0.17 8.99 1.83
N MET A 92 -0.97 8.27 2.59
CA MET A 92 -0.67 8.01 3.99
C MET A 92 0.55 7.10 4.13
N ALA A 93 0.64 6.06 3.31
CA ALA A 93 1.79 5.17 3.36
C ALA A 93 3.09 5.90 3.04
N HIS A 94 3.04 6.82 2.08
CA HIS A 94 4.22 7.61 1.73
C HIS A 94 4.64 8.51 2.91
N HIS A 95 3.68 9.09 3.61
CA HIS A 95 3.98 9.91 4.78
C HIS A 95 4.66 9.06 5.87
N VAL A 96 4.12 7.88 6.13
CA VAL A 96 4.69 6.96 7.12
C VAL A 96 6.11 6.56 6.71
N TRP A 97 6.29 6.26 5.43
CA TRP A 97 7.60 5.90 4.90
C TRP A 97 8.61 7.05 5.05
N LYS A 98 8.19 8.27 4.81
CA LYS A 98 9.09 9.43 4.99
C LYS A 98 9.50 9.59 6.45
N ALA A 99 8.69 9.15 7.38
CA ALA A 99 8.99 9.27 8.80
C ALA A 99 9.98 8.23 9.30
N GLY A 100 10.17 7.13 8.60
CA GLY A 100 11.09 6.11 9.11
C GLY A 100 11.39 4.99 8.13
N GLY A 101 11.11 5.19 6.86
CA GLY A 101 11.37 4.16 5.86
C GLY A 101 10.41 3.00 6.01
N TRP A 102 10.84 1.84 5.55
CA TRP A 102 9.98 0.66 5.54
C TRP A 102 9.91 -0.06 6.89
N LYS A 103 10.60 0.44 7.88
CA LYS A 103 10.64 -0.25 9.17
C LYS A 103 9.30 -0.26 9.89
N TRP A 104 8.37 0.59 9.48
CA TRP A 104 7.06 0.63 10.12
C TRP A 104 6.17 -0.54 9.69
N TRP A 105 6.58 -1.30 8.71
CA TRP A 105 5.87 -2.51 8.26
C TRP A 105 6.68 -3.80 8.56
#